data_bc68b553a9ab6a2642740fe312674414
#
_entry.id   bc68b553a9ab6a2642740fe312674414
#
_cell.length_a   1.000
_cell.length_b   1.000
_cell.length_c   1.000
_cell.angle_alpha   90.00
_cell.angle_beta   90.00
_cell.angle_gamma   90.00
#
_symmetry.space_group_name_H-M   'P 1'
#
loop_
_entity.id
_entity.type
_entity.pdbx_description
1 polymer ?
#
loop_
_entity_poly.entity_id
_entity_poly.type
_entity_poly.pdbx_seq_one_letter_code
_entity_poly.pdbx_strand_id
1 'polypeptide(L)'
;MATKKKETAEVKKDGKNEAIEAITDQINKKYGPGSFMRLGSNKTVNVDVISTGALTLDHALGVGGVPRGRIIEIYGHEASGKTTLTLHIIAEAQKAGGYAAFIDAEHALDPVYASALGVDIDNLYISQPNSGEEALEILEKVVSSTAFDIVVVDSVAALVSKAELAGDIGDAHIALQARLMSHALRKLTAIISNTNTAVIFINQLRQNIATTGYGAGPSETTTGGKALKFYSSVRLD
;
A
#
# COMPACT_ATOMS: atom_id res chain seq x y z
N MET A 1 -8.75 40.77 40.11
CA MET A 1 -7.61 40.40 39.23
C MET A 1 -7.85 39.18 38.34
N ALA A 2 -8.70 38.23 38.68
CA ALA A 2 -8.99 37.02 37.89
C ALA A 2 -9.83 37.28 36.61
N THR A 3 -10.77 38.25 36.66
CA THR A 3 -11.66 38.57 35.52
C THR A 3 -10.90 39.22 34.35
N LYS A 4 -9.97 40.15 34.62
CA LYS A 4 -9.16 40.81 33.57
C LYS A 4 -8.18 39.84 32.86
N LYS A 5 -7.74 38.75 33.53
CA LYS A 5 -6.89 37.74 32.91
C LYS A 5 -7.67 36.78 31.99
N LYS A 6 -8.96 36.56 32.27
CA LYS A 6 -9.84 35.77 31.38
C LYS A 6 -10.20 36.55 30.11
N GLU A 7 -10.60 37.79 30.19
CA GLU A 7 -10.92 38.65 29.05
C GLU A 7 -9.73 38.82 28.09
N THR A 8 -8.53 39.06 28.62
CA THR A 8 -7.31 39.18 27.78
C THR A 8 -6.90 37.85 27.14
N ALA A 9 -7.26 36.70 27.73
CA ALA A 9 -7.00 35.38 27.15
C ALA A 9 -8.03 35.02 26.05
N GLU A 10 -9.30 35.45 26.20
CA GLU A 10 -10.35 35.26 25.18
C GLU A 10 -10.10 36.13 23.95
N VAL A 11 -9.80 37.43 24.13
CA VAL A 11 -9.47 38.34 23.01
C VAL A 11 -8.22 37.89 22.23
N LYS A 12 -7.21 37.32 22.92
CA LYS A 12 -6.05 36.70 22.23
C LYS A 12 -6.38 35.40 21.50
N LYS A 13 -7.42 34.68 21.93
CA LYS A 13 -7.88 33.44 21.26
C LYS A 13 -8.68 33.75 20.01
N ASP A 14 -9.51 34.81 20.05
CA ASP A 14 -10.32 35.24 18.90
C ASP A 14 -9.42 35.76 17.78
N GLY A 15 -8.43 36.62 18.08
CA GLY A 15 -7.48 37.09 17.06
C GLY A 15 -6.60 35.97 16.44
N LYS A 16 -6.34 34.90 17.20
CA LYS A 16 -5.65 33.71 16.63
C LYS A 16 -6.57 32.88 15.75
N ASN A 17 -7.85 32.75 16.11
CA ASN A 17 -8.82 32.02 15.30
C ASN A 17 -9.05 32.71 13.95
N GLU A 18 -9.23 34.04 13.94
CA GLU A 18 -9.34 34.83 12.71
C GLU A 18 -8.10 34.66 11.80
N ALA A 19 -6.91 34.69 12.38
CA ALA A 19 -5.67 34.47 11.62
C ALA A 19 -5.57 33.04 11.05
N ILE A 20 -6.03 32.02 11.79
CA ILE A 20 -6.09 30.64 11.31
C ILE A 20 -7.10 30.49 10.17
N GLU A 21 -8.26 31.11 10.28
CA GLU A 21 -9.28 31.09 9.20
C GLU A 21 -8.75 31.76 7.94
N ALA A 22 -8.16 32.96 8.07
CA ALA A 22 -7.60 33.67 6.93
C ALA A 22 -6.50 32.87 6.20
N ILE A 23 -5.58 32.22 6.95
CA ILE A 23 -4.53 31.40 6.35
C ILE A 23 -5.09 30.10 5.74
N THR A 24 -6.14 29.53 6.36
CA THR A 24 -6.86 28.35 5.83
C THR A 24 -7.48 28.67 4.47
N ASP A 25 -8.16 29.80 4.37
CA ASP A 25 -8.77 30.26 3.12
C ASP A 25 -7.73 30.57 2.04
N GLN A 26 -6.61 31.18 2.44
CA GLN A 26 -5.51 31.47 1.51
C GLN A 26 -4.88 30.20 0.94
N ILE A 27 -4.65 29.19 1.79
CA ILE A 27 -4.09 27.89 1.37
C ILE A 27 -5.08 27.16 0.47
N ASN A 28 -6.36 27.10 0.85
CA ASN A 28 -7.39 26.40 0.07
C ASN A 28 -7.68 27.10 -1.26
N LYS A 29 -7.55 28.42 -1.35
CA LYS A 29 -7.60 29.15 -2.63
C LYS A 29 -6.44 28.81 -3.56
N LYS A 30 -5.23 28.63 -3.00
CA LYS A 30 -4.02 28.40 -3.78
C LYS A 30 -3.87 26.93 -4.23
N TYR A 31 -4.20 25.99 -3.36
CA TYR A 31 -3.91 24.56 -3.54
C TYR A 31 -5.16 23.71 -3.74
N GLY A 32 -6.36 24.30 -3.65
CA GLY A 32 -7.64 23.62 -3.79
C GLY A 32 -8.34 23.40 -2.44
N PRO A 33 -9.67 23.24 -2.47
CA PRO A 33 -10.47 23.01 -1.27
C PRO A 33 -10.04 21.72 -0.56
N GLY A 34 -9.91 21.80 0.78
CA GLY A 34 -9.48 20.67 1.59
C GLY A 34 -7.96 20.47 1.71
N SER A 35 -7.14 21.32 1.06
CA SER A 35 -5.68 21.27 1.20
C SER A 35 -5.19 21.59 2.62
N PHE A 36 -5.96 22.38 3.36
CA PHE A 36 -5.72 22.66 4.76
C PHE A 36 -7.05 22.77 5.50
N MET A 37 -7.25 21.91 6.49
CA MET A 37 -8.51 21.82 7.22
C MET A 37 -8.30 21.41 8.67
N ARG A 38 -9.29 21.70 9.53
CA ARG A 38 -9.30 21.20 10.90
C ARG A 38 -9.79 19.73 10.89
N LEU A 39 -9.00 18.81 11.45
CA LEU A 39 -9.30 17.36 11.42
C LEU A 39 -10.71 17.03 11.96
N GLY A 40 -11.17 17.74 13.01
CA GLY A 40 -12.50 17.54 13.59
C GLY A 40 -13.66 18.17 12.82
N SER A 41 -13.41 18.92 11.74
CA SER A 41 -14.48 19.49 10.91
C SER A 41 -15.05 18.51 9.89
N ASN A 42 -14.30 17.46 9.52
CA ASN A 42 -14.80 16.36 8.73
C ASN A 42 -15.44 15.32 9.66
N LYS A 43 -16.74 15.17 9.60
CA LYS A 43 -17.45 14.06 10.22
C LYS A 43 -16.89 12.77 9.65
N THR A 44 -16.30 11.92 10.50
CA THR A 44 -15.83 10.55 10.22
C THR A 44 -15.30 10.37 8.81
N VAL A 45 -13.99 10.27 8.65
CA VAL A 45 -13.39 9.82 7.39
C VAL A 45 -13.87 8.39 7.19
N ASN A 46 -14.96 8.25 6.41
CA ASN A 46 -15.40 6.93 5.99
C ASN A 46 -14.33 6.44 5.00
N VAL A 47 -13.58 5.42 5.39
CA VAL A 47 -12.56 4.83 4.53
C VAL A 47 -13.25 3.78 3.69
N ASP A 48 -13.28 3.98 2.37
CA ASP A 48 -13.76 2.96 1.44
C ASP A 48 -12.83 1.74 1.51
N VAL A 49 -13.41 0.56 1.59
CA VAL A 49 -12.67 -0.70 1.77
C VAL A 49 -13.12 -1.76 0.78
N ILE A 50 -12.28 -2.78 0.63
CA ILE A 50 -12.61 -4.05 -0.02
C ILE A 50 -12.57 -5.11 1.08
N SER A 51 -13.65 -5.89 1.26
CA SER A 51 -13.66 -7.02 2.21
C SER A 51 -12.56 -8.02 1.87
N THR A 52 -11.98 -8.63 2.88
CA THR A 52 -11.01 -9.72 2.70
C THR A 52 -11.67 -11.07 2.42
N GLY A 53 -13.00 -11.15 2.53
CA GLY A 53 -13.76 -12.41 2.51
C GLY A 53 -13.68 -13.19 3.83
N ALA A 54 -12.88 -12.72 4.79
CA ALA A 54 -12.73 -13.31 6.11
C ALA A 54 -13.24 -12.34 7.20
N LEU A 55 -14.41 -12.62 7.74
CA LEU A 55 -15.09 -11.74 8.72
C LEU A 55 -14.21 -11.37 9.91
N THR A 56 -13.42 -12.31 10.40
CA THR A 56 -12.53 -12.08 11.56
C THR A 56 -11.39 -11.12 11.22
N LEU A 57 -10.86 -11.21 10.00
CA LEU A 57 -9.81 -10.31 9.52
C LEU A 57 -10.36 -8.90 9.24
N ASP A 58 -11.53 -8.81 8.60
CA ASP A 58 -12.22 -7.54 8.38
C ASP A 58 -12.50 -6.81 9.69
N HIS A 59 -12.93 -7.55 10.73
CA HIS A 59 -13.11 -6.99 12.07
C HIS A 59 -11.79 -6.55 12.71
N ALA A 60 -10.73 -7.34 12.58
CA ALA A 60 -9.41 -7.02 13.12
C ALA A 60 -8.77 -5.78 12.46
N LEU A 61 -9.05 -5.54 11.17
CA LEU A 61 -8.64 -4.34 10.45
C LEU A 61 -9.33 -3.06 10.94
N GLY A 62 -10.45 -3.19 11.67
CA GLY A 62 -11.15 -2.08 12.30
C GLY A 62 -12.00 -1.23 11.37
N VAL A 63 -11.73 -1.26 10.07
CA VAL A 63 -12.48 -0.52 9.03
C VAL A 63 -13.34 -1.43 8.16
N GLY A 64 -13.29 -2.76 8.38
CA GLY A 64 -14.14 -3.72 7.68
C GLY A 64 -13.56 -4.27 6.39
N GLY A 65 -12.25 -4.14 6.16
CA GLY A 65 -11.56 -4.63 4.97
C GLY A 65 -10.25 -3.93 4.70
N VAL A 66 -9.65 -4.19 3.55
CA VAL A 66 -8.45 -3.49 3.10
C VAL A 66 -8.80 -2.11 2.55
N PRO A 67 -8.10 -1.05 2.99
CA PRO A 67 -8.45 0.32 2.61
C PRO A 67 -8.11 0.61 1.15
N ARG A 68 -9.04 1.27 0.45
CA ARG A 68 -8.81 1.81 -0.90
C ARG A 68 -7.89 3.03 -0.85
N GLY A 69 -7.17 3.29 -1.93
CA GLY A 69 -6.23 4.40 -2.01
C GLY A 69 -5.02 4.24 -1.10
N ARG A 70 -4.68 3.00 -0.73
CA ARG A 70 -3.59 2.67 0.19
C ARG A 70 -2.75 1.50 -0.31
N ILE A 71 -1.52 1.44 0.21
CA ILE A 71 -0.61 0.31 0.03
C ILE A 71 -0.81 -0.66 1.19
N ILE A 72 -0.98 -1.93 0.86
CA ILE A 72 -1.11 -3.05 1.78
C ILE A 72 0.07 -4.00 1.53
N GLU A 73 0.74 -4.46 2.56
CA GLU A 73 1.75 -5.53 2.47
C GLU A 73 1.19 -6.79 3.15
N ILE A 74 1.13 -7.90 2.39
CA ILE A 74 0.82 -9.23 2.90
C ILE A 74 2.11 -10.03 2.84
N TYR A 75 2.65 -10.46 3.99
CA TYR A 75 3.94 -11.12 4.04
C TYR A 75 3.88 -12.34 4.97
N GLY A 76 4.84 -13.24 4.84
CA GLY A 76 4.92 -14.45 5.66
C GLY A 76 5.76 -15.52 4.99
N HIS A 77 5.84 -16.68 5.65
CA HIS A 77 6.55 -17.85 5.15
C HIS A 77 5.90 -18.42 3.87
N GLU A 78 6.62 -19.32 3.22
CA GLU A 78 6.08 -20.09 2.10
C GLU A 78 4.84 -20.87 2.53
N ALA A 79 3.88 -21.05 1.62
CA ALA A 79 2.62 -21.77 1.86
C ALA A 79 1.76 -21.23 3.01
N SER A 80 1.97 -19.99 3.48
CA SER A 80 1.16 -19.38 4.55
C SER A 80 -0.18 -18.81 4.09
N GLY A 81 -0.55 -18.95 2.80
CA GLY A 81 -1.84 -18.52 2.27
C GLY A 81 -1.88 -17.07 1.76
N LYS A 82 -0.74 -16.41 1.57
CA LYS A 82 -0.68 -15.02 1.08
C LYS A 82 -1.43 -14.81 -0.23
N THR A 83 -1.09 -15.60 -1.26
CA THR A 83 -1.76 -15.54 -2.57
C THR A 83 -3.23 -15.95 -2.45
N THR A 84 -3.55 -16.95 -1.63
CA THR A 84 -4.93 -17.38 -1.36
C THR A 84 -5.77 -16.22 -0.80
N LEU A 85 -5.29 -15.54 0.26
CA LEU A 85 -5.96 -14.39 0.83
C LEU A 85 -6.15 -13.27 -0.19
N THR A 86 -5.12 -13.01 -0.98
CA THR A 86 -5.17 -11.96 -2.02
C THR A 86 -6.19 -12.27 -3.11
N LEU A 87 -6.30 -13.53 -3.53
CA LEU A 87 -7.32 -13.96 -4.49
C LEU A 87 -8.74 -13.83 -3.92
N HIS A 88 -8.95 -14.10 -2.62
CA HIS A 88 -10.23 -13.81 -1.98
C HIS A 88 -10.57 -12.32 -1.99
N ILE A 89 -9.60 -11.44 -1.72
CA ILE A 89 -9.81 -9.97 -1.78
C ILE A 89 -10.18 -9.54 -3.22
N ILE A 90 -9.52 -10.12 -4.23
CA ILE A 90 -9.86 -9.89 -5.64
C ILE A 90 -11.30 -10.33 -5.92
N ALA A 91 -11.68 -11.54 -5.50
CA ALA A 91 -13.03 -12.05 -5.69
C ALA A 91 -14.09 -11.14 -5.04
N GLU A 92 -13.83 -10.62 -3.83
CA GLU A 92 -14.74 -9.68 -3.16
C GLU A 92 -14.81 -8.33 -3.90
N ALA A 93 -13.69 -7.83 -4.45
CA ALA A 93 -13.69 -6.63 -5.28
C ALA A 93 -14.54 -6.81 -6.53
N GLN A 94 -14.39 -7.94 -7.22
CA GLN A 94 -15.15 -8.26 -8.44
C GLN A 94 -16.65 -8.48 -8.14
N LYS A 95 -17.00 -9.13 -7.03
CA LYS A 95 -18.40 -9.28 -6.57
C LYS A 95 -19.06 -7.93 -6.31
N ALA A 96 -18.29 -6.93 -5.89
CA ALA A 96 -18.77 -5.55 -5.72
C ALA A 96 -18.85 -4.77 -7.05
N GLY A 97 -18.55 -5.41 -8.19
CA GLY A 97 -18.55 -4.80 -9.53
C GLY A 97 -17.25 -4.07 -9.88
N GLY A 98 -16.18 -4.28 -9.10
CA GLY A 98 -14.88 -3.66 -9.33
C GLY A 98 -13.99 -4.44 -10.29
N TYR A 99 -12.99 -3.75 -10.84
CA TYR A 99 -11.97 -4.33 -11.71
C TYR A 99 -10.69 -4.63 -10.95
N ALA A 100 -10.06 -5.77 -11.27
CA ALA A 100 -8.85 -6.24 -10.64
C ALA A 100 -7.72 -6.46 -11.64
N ALA A 101 -6.49 -6.11 -11.25
CA ALA A 101 -5.28 -6.43 -12.00
C ALA A 101 -4.30 -7.21 -11.12
N PHE A 102 -3.62 -8.18 -11.73
CA PHE A 102 -2.62 -9.03 -11.08
C PHE A 102 -1.30 -8.96 -11.83
N ILE A 103 -0.26 -8.48 -11.18
CA ILE A 103 1.10 -8.43 -11.71
C ILE A 103 1.85 -9.62 -11.14
N ASP A 104 1.93 -10.67 -11.96
CA ASP A 104 2.50 -11.99 -11.61
C ASP A 104 3.99 -12.01 -11.96
N ALA A 105 4.82 -11.55 -11.05
CA ALA A 105 6.28 -11.57 -11.21
C ALA A 105 6.90 -12.95 -10.91
N GLU A 106 6.15 -13.84 -10.23
CA GLU A 106 6.59 -15.23 -9.98
C GLU A 106 6.20 -16.19 -11.12
N HIS A 107 5.30 -15.76 -12.03
CA HIS A 107 4.74 -16.62 -13.11
C HIS A 107 4.05 -17.88 -12.57
N ALA A 108 3.38 -17.76 -11.42
CA ALA A 108 2.86 -18.90 -10.65
C ALA A 108 1.34 -18.86 -10.43
N LEU A 109 0.61 -17.90 -10.99
CA LEU A 109 -0.84 -17.84 -10.85
C LEU A 109 -1.51 -19.00 -11.55
N ASP A 110 -2.24 -19.83 -10.79
CA ASP A 110 -3.08 -20.90 -11.29
C ASP A 110 -4.51 -20.41 -11.52
N PRO A 111 -4.99 -20.32 -12.77
CA PRO A 111 -6.34 -19.86 -13.09
C PRO A 111 -7.43 -20.78 -12.53
N VAL A 112 -7.18 -22.09 -12.47
CA VAL A 112 -8.15 -23.07 -11.94
C VAL A 112 -8.34 -22.86 -10.45
N TYR A 113 -7.23 -22.68 -9.74
CA TYR A 113 -7.27 -22.36 -8.31
C TYR A 113 -7.93 -21.00 -8.03
N ALA A 114 -7.58 -19.96 -8.79
CA ALA A 114 -8.20 -18.65 -8.66
C ALA A 114 -9.72 -18.69 -8.87
N SER A 115 -10.18 -19.41 -9.91
CA SER A 115 -11.61 -19.61 -10.17
C SER A 115 -12.30 -20.37 -9.04
N ALA A 116 -11.65 -21.39 -8.47
CA ALA A 116 -12.20 -22.15 -7.33
C ALA A 116 -12.38 -21.29 -6.06
N LEU A 117 -11.58 -20.24 -5.90
CA LEU A 117 -11.70 -19.24 -4.83
C LEU A 117 -12.74 -18.14 -5.12
N GLY A 118 -13.37 -18.19 -6.29
CA GLY A 118 -14.43 -17.27 -6.68
C GLY A 118 -13.97 -16.06 -7.50
N VAL A 119 -12.72 -16.06 -7.98
CA VAL A 119 -12.23 -15.04 -8.91
C VAL A 119 -12.86 -15.24 -10.28
N ASP A 120 -13.43 -14.20 -10.83
CA ASP A 120 -13.83 -14.14 -12.24
C ASP A 120 -12.58 -13.95 -13.10
N ILE A 121 -12.06 -15.07 -13.62
CA ILE A 121 -10.82 -15.11 -14.40
C ILE A 121 -10.96 -14.44 -15.77
N ASP A 122 -12.17 -14.39 -16.34
CA ASP A 122 -12.42 -13.74 -17.62
C ASP A 122 -12.33 -12.21 -17.53
N ASN A 123 -12.51 -11.68 -16.32
CA ASN A 123 -12.43 -10.24 -16.00
C ASN A 123 -11.23 -9.89 -15.08
N LEU A 124 -10.27 -10.81 -14.92
CA LEU A 124 -9.01 -10.53 -14.24
C LEU A 124 -7.93 -10.14 -15.26
N TYR A 125 -7.41 -8.93 -15.13
CA TYR A 125 -6.29 -8.47 -15.96
C TYR A 125 -4.97 -8.96 -15.36
N ILE A 126 -4.17 -9.67 -16.15
CA ILE A 126 -2.88 -10.22 -15.73
C ILE A 126 -1.74 -9.61 -16.53
N SER A 127 -0.61 -9.36 -15.86
CA SER A 127 0.66 -9.00 -16.48
C SER A 127 1.78 -9.82 -15.88
N GLN A 128 2.69 -10.31 -16.72
CA GLN A 128 3.87 -11.08 -16.33
C GLN A 128 5.14 -10.35 -16.77
N PRO A 129 5.62 -9.39 -15.99
CA PRO A 129 6.77 -8.56 -16.33
C PRO A 129 8.08 -9.35 -16.23
N ASN A 130 9.05 -8.98 -17.08
CA ASN A 130 10.37 -9.59 -17.07
C ASN A 130 11.35 -8.96 -16.07
N SER A 131 11.03 -7.77 -15.54
CA SER A 131 11.89 -7.06 -14.58
C SER A 131 11.08 -6.30 -13.55
N GLY A 132 11.72 -5.96 -12.42
CA GLY A 132 11.10 -5.18 -11.37
C GLY A 132 10.73 -3.76 -11.82
N GLU A 133 11.54 -3.14 -12.68
CA GLU A 133 11.22 -1.82 -13.26
C GLU A 133 9.96 -1.89 -14.13
N GLU A 134 9.84 -2.92 -14.96
CA GLU A 134 8.66 -3.13 -15.82
C GLU A 134 7.41 -3.36 -14.97
N ALA A 135 7.49 -4.20 -13.93
CA ALA A 135 6.40 -4.45 -13.00
C ALA A 135 5.89 -3.16 -12.35
N LEU A 136 6.81 -2.32 -11.86
CA LEU A 136 6.48 -1.09 -11.17
C LEU A 136 5.99 0.03 -12.11
N GLU A 137 6.47 0.06 -13.37
CA GLU A 137 5.95 0.94 -14.42
C GLU A 137 4.52 0.56 -14.84
N ILE A 138 4.24 -0.76 -14.96
CA ILE A 138 2.89 -1.26 -15.22
C ILE A 138 1.96 -0.90 -14.07
N LEU A 139 2.38 -1.16 -12.82
CA LEU A 139 1.62 -0.78 -11.63
C LEU A 139 1.28 0.71 -11.64
N GLU A 140 2.26 1.58 -11.93
CA GLU A 140 2.05 3.03 -12.00
C GLU A 140 0.98 3.40 -13.03
N LYS A 141 1.05 2.84 -14.23
CA LYS A 141 0.08 3.11 -15.30
C LYS A 141 -1.31 2.62 -14.96
N VAL A 142 -1.41 1.41 -14.40
CA VAL A 142 -2.69 0.81 -13.99
C VAL A 142 -3.35 1.65 -12.90
N VAL A 143 -2.62 2.03 -11.84
CA VAL A 143 -3.16 2.87 -10.77
C VAL A 143 -3.51 4.27 -11.26
N SER A 144 -2.66 4.88 -12.10
CA SER A 144 -2.91 6.22 -12.65
C SER A 144 -4.13 6.29 -13.56
N SER A 145 -4.55 5.16 -14.15
CA SER A 145 -5.76 5.08 -14.97
C SER A 145 -7.05 5.28 -14.16
N THR A 146 -7.00 5.08 -12.84
CA THR A 146 -8.15 5.11 -11.92
C THR A 146 -9.29 4.12 -12.27
N ALA A 147 -9.04 3.20 -13.21
CA ALA A 147 -10.04 2.25 -13.70
C ALA A 147 -10.11 0.96 -12.87
N PHE A 148 -9.12 0.72 -12.03
CA PHE A 148 -9.01 -0.51 -11.24
C PHE A 148 -9.28 -0.24 -9.75
N ASP A 149 -10.01 -1.15 -9.13
CA ASP A 149 -10.32 -1.10 -7.70
C ASP A 149 -9.21 -1.71 -6.85
N ILE A 150 -8.55 -2.73 -7.40
CA ILE A 150 -7.47 -3.46 -6.74
C ILE A 150 -6.37 -3.83 -7.74
N VAL A 151 -5.12 -3.67 -7.33
CA VAL A 151 -3.95 -4.17 -8.05
C VAL A 151 -3.08 -4.96 -7.09
N VAL A 152 -2.68 -6.15 -7.52
CA VAL A 152 -1.81 -7.06 -6.76
C VAL A 152 -0.48 -7.21 -7.45
N VAL A 153 0.61 -7.22 -6.68
CA VAL A 153 1.97 -7.56 -7.14
C VAL A 153 2.43 -8.80 -6.38
N ASP A 154 2.59 -9.91 -7.07
CA ASP A 154 3.04 -11.18 -6.50
C ASP A 154 4.34 -11.65 -7.20
N SER A 155 5.48 -11.65 -6.56
CA SER A 155 5.77 -11.06 -5.26
C SER A 155 6.93 -10.08 -5.34
N VAL A 156 7.10 -9.26 -4.31
CA VAL A 156 8.26 -8.34 -4.20
C VAL A 156 9.58 -9.11 -4.30
N ALA A 157 9.62 -10.35 -3.78
CA ALA A 157 10.81 -11.20 -3.82
C ALA A 157 11.29 -11.52 -5.25
N ALA A 158 10.37 -11.56 -6.21
CA ALA A 158 10.64 -11.86 -7.62
C ALA A 158 10.97 -10.62 -8.47
N LEU A 159 10.90 -9.42 -7.89
CA LEU A 159 11.22 -8.17 -8.61
C LEU A 159 12.74 -8.01 -8.77
N VAL A 160 13.29 -8.59 -9.82
CA VAL A 160 14.70 -8.49 -10.17
C VAL A 160 14.92 -7.23 -11.00
N SER A 161 15.98 -6.46 -10.70
CA SER A 161 16.28 -5.24 -11.48
C SER A 161 16.85 -5.58 -12.85
N LYS A 162 16.63 -4.70 -13.84
CA LYS A 162 17.23 -4.84 -15.19
C LYS A 162 18.75 -4.95 -15.13
N ALA A 163 19.40 -4.22 -14.22
CA ALA A 163 20.85 -4.25 -14.04
C ALA A 163 21.33 -5.62 -13.52
N GLU A 164 20.54 -6.25 -12.66
CA GLU A 164 20.82 -7.60 -12.16
C GLU A 164 20.61 -8.67 -13.24
N LEU A 165 19.55 -8.51 -14.06
CA LEU A 165 19.28 -9.40 -15.20
C LEU A 165 20.34 -9.32 -16.31
N ALA A 166 21.00 -8.18 -16.45
CA ALA A 166 22.06 -7.97 -17.44
C ALA A 166 23.46 -8.36 -16.94
N GLY A 167 23.62 -8.63 -15.65
CA GLY A 167 24.88 -9.06 -15.03
C GLY A 167 25.13 -10.55 -15.14
N ASP A 168 26.33 -10.98 -14.79
CA ASP A 168 26.68 -12.39 -14.76
C ASP A 168 26.19 -13.07 -13.49
N ILE A 169 25.94 -14.40 -13.57
CA ILE A 169 25.55 -15.20 -12.43
C ILE A 169 26.69 -15.19 -11.40
N GLY A 170 26.45 -14.58 -10.24
CA GLY A 170 27.42 -14.44 -9.15
C GLY A 170 27.87 -13.01 -8.89
N ASP A 171 27.46 -12.06 -9.71
CA ASP A 171 27.70 -10.64 -9.45
C ASP A 171 26.97 -10.16 -8.19
N ALA A 172 27.64 -9.35 -7.40
CA ALA A 172 27.08 -8.82 -6.16
C ALA A 172 26.23 -7.57 -6.44
N HIS A 173 24.94 -7.76 -6.68
CA HIS A 173 23.95 -6.67 -6.88
C HIS A 173 23.32 -6.22 -5.55
N ILE A 174 24.14 -5.94 -4.54
CA ILE A 174 23.68 -5.58 -3.20
C ILE A 174 22.78 -4.35 -3.24
N ALA A 175 21.59 -4.48 -2.65
CA ALA A 175 20.63 -3.41 -2.45
C ALA A 175 19.97 -2.80 -3.71
N LEU A 176 20.13 -3.33 -4.93
CA LEU A 176 19.47 -2.81 -6.11
C LEU A 176 17.94 -2.88 -5.97
N GLN A 177 17.41 -4.04 -5.57
CA GLN A 177 15.98 -4.22 -5.33
C GLN A 177 15.45 -3.24 -4.26
N ALA A 178 16.18 -3.05 -3.16
CA ALA A 178 15.76 -2.12 -2.11
C ALA A 178 15.75 -0.66 -2.58
N ARG A 179 16.69 -0.26 -3.45
CA ARG A 179 16.71 1.08 -4.08
C ARG A 179 15.54 1.25 -5.04
N LEU A 180 15.29 0.26 -5.89
CA LEU A 180 14.16 0.22 -6.81
C LEU A 180 12.85 0.41 -6.07
N MET A 181 12.59 -0.41 -5.05
CA MET A 181 11.39 -0.33 -4.21
C MET A 181 11.26 1.03 -3.51
N SER A 182 12.35 1.55 -2.94
CA SER A 182 12.32 2.85 -2.24
C SER A 182 11.98 4.00 -3.20
N HIS A 183 12.52 3.97 -4.42
CA HIS A 183 12.26 4.98 -5.43
C HIS A 183 10.82 4.90 -5.95
N ALA A 184 10.38 3.69 -6.30
CA ALA A 184 9.05 3.46 -6.81
C ALA A 184 7.95 3.79 -5.80
N LEU A 185 8.07 3.31 -4.55
CA LEU A 185 7.07 3.53 -3.51
C LEU A 185 6.93 5.01 -3.14
N ARG A 186 8.02 5.79 -3.18
CA ARG A 186 7.95 7.25 -2.98
C ARG A 186 7.05 7.92 -4.00
N LYS A 187 7.13 7.51 -5.27
CA LYS A 187 6.30 8.03 -6.36
C LYS A 187 4.87 7.48 -6.29
N LEU A 188 4.74 6.16 -6.14
CA LEU A 188 3.46 5.45 -6.14
C LEU A 188 2.56 5.87 -4.99
N THR A 189 3.10 6.13 -3.79
CA THR A 189 2.28 6.53 -2.62
C THR A 189 1.47 7.78 -2.91
N ALA A 190 2.07 8.79 -3.55
CA ALA A 190 1.36 10.02 -3.90
C ALA A 190 0.26 9.77 -4.95
N ILE A 191 0.53 8.90 -5.93
CA ILE A 191 -0.45 8.54 -6.96
C ILE A 191 -1.60 7.74 -6.34
N ILE A 192 -1.28 6.69 -5.60
CA ILE A 192 -2.26 5.78 -4.97
C ILE A 192 -3.18 6.55 -4.02
N SER A 193 -2.65 7.48 -3.22
CA SER A 193 -3.46 8.26 -2.27
C SER A 193 -4.51 9.17 -2.93
N ASN A 194 -4.32 9.48 -4.22
CA ASN A 194 -5.26 10.27 -5.03
C ASN A 194 -6.22 9.41 -5.86
N THR A 195 -6.16 8.09 -5.71
CA THR A 195 -7.04 7.13 -6.40
C THR A 195 -7.84 6.33 -5.37
N ASN A 196 -8.86 5.62 -5.82
CA ASN A 196 -9.60 4.64 -5.00
C ASN A 196 -9.09 3.20 -5.19
N THR A 197 -7.88 3.04 -5.72
CA THR A 197 -7.28 1.72 -5.97
C THR A 197 -6.56 1.20 -4.73
N ALA A 198 -6.92 0.03 -4.25
CA ALA A 198 -6.13 -0.70 -3.24
C ALA A 198 -4.94 -1.37 -3.92
N VAL A 199 -3.72 -1.19 -3.41
CA VAL A 199 -2.52 -1.82 -3.96
C VAL A 199 -1.94 -2.79 -2.94
N ILE A 200 -1.91 -4.08 -3.29
CA ILE A 200 -1.39 -5.15 -2.44
C ILE A 200 -0.04 -5.62 -2.97
N PHE A 201 0.96 -5.59 -2.12
CA PHE A 201 2.25 -6.24 -2.35
C PHE A 201 2.33 -7.52 -1.54
N ILE A 202 2.51 -8.65 -2.21
CA ILE A 202 2.84 -9.91 -1.54
C ILE A 202 4.35 -9.94 -1.33
N ASN A 203 4.78 -10.34 -0.12
CA ASN A 203 6.20 -10.38 0.23
C ASN A 203 6.56 -11.67 0.98
N GLN A 204 7.83 -12.03 0.96
CA GLN A 204 8.37 -13.21 1.62
C GLN A 204 9.26 -12.81 2.79
N LEU A 205 9.25 -13.62 3.85
CA LEU A 205 10.19 -13.53 4.94
C LEU A 205 11.48 -14.23 4.57
N ARG A 206 12.61 -13.61 4.90
CA ARG A 206 13.95 -14.15 4.77
C ARG A 206 14.65 -14.04 6.11
N GLN A 207 15.36 -15.11 6.50
CA GLN A 207 16.19 -15.06 7.68
C GLN A 207 17.42 -14.17 7.41
N ASN A 208 17.63 -13.17 8.26
CA ASN A 208 18.90 -12.47 8.30
C ASN A 208 19.93 -13.42 8.90
N ILE A 209 20.91 -13.82 8.10
CA ILE A 209 22.12 -14.42 8.60
C ILE A 209 22.91 -13.29 9.26
N ALA A 210 22.50 -12.91 10.47
CA ALA A 210 23.23 -11.92 11.25
C ALA A 210 24.61 -12.50 11.54
N THR A 211 25.64 -11.82 11.07
CA THR A 211 27.00 -12.04 11.49
C THR A 211 27.08 -11.95 13.02
N THR A 212 27.19 -13.08 13.63
CA THR A 212 27.73 -13.37 14.97
C THR A 212 27.92 -12.16 15.90
N GLY A 213 26.91 -11.86 16.70
CA GLY A 213 27.04 -11.22 17.99
C GLY A 213 26.38 -12.14 19.02
N TYR A 214 27.08 -12.45 20.09
CA TYR A 214 26.57 -13.24 21.21
C TYR A 214 25.24 -12.62 21.69
N GLY A 215 24.09 -13.32 21.46
CA GLY A 215 22.80 -12.94 22.00
C GLY A 215 21.72 -12.43 21.01
N ALA A 216 22.03 -12.26 19.71
CA ALA A 216 21.01 -11.94 18.71
C ALA A 216 20.45 -13.25 18.12
N GLY A 217 19.19 -13.58 18.46
CA GLY A 217 18.44 -14.66 17.79
C GLY A 217 18.25 -14.38 16.30
N PRO A 218 17.83 -15.38 15.50
CA PRO A 218 17.58 -15.20 14.08
C PRO A 218 16.50 -14.11 13.89
N SER A 219 16.88 -13.01 13.24
CA SER A 219 15.91 -11.97 12.88
C SER A 219 15.40 -12.18 11.47
N GLU A 220 14.08 -12.19 11.30
CA GLU A 220 13.44 -12.28 10.00
C GLU A 220 13.20 -10.89 9.43
N THR A 221 13.33 -10.76 8.13
CA THR A 221 13.02 -9.52 7.41
C THR A 221 12.36 -9.82 6.07
N THR A 222 11.53 -8.91 5.63
CA THR A 222 10.91 -8.98 4.30
C THR A 222 11.91 -8.58 3.21
N THR A 223 11.75 -9.13 2.00
CA THR A 223 12.55 -8.78 0.82
C THR A 223 12.25 -7.35 0.33
N GLY A 224 13.10 -6.79 -0.54
CA GLY A 224 12.91 -5.44 -1.08
C GLY A 224 13.26 -4.31 -0.12
N GLY A 225 13.96 -4.61 0.99
CA GLY A 225 14.40 -3.62 1.97
C GLY A 225 13.30 -3.16 2.93
N LYS A 226 13.47 -1.97 3.51
CA LYS A 226 12.56 -1.45 4.55
C LYS A 226 11.44 -0.55 4.00
N ALA A 227 11.42 -0.26 2.69
CA ALA A 227 10.53 0.75 2.13
C ALA A 227 9.04 0.41 2.36
N LEU A 228 8.60 -0.81 2.06
CA LEU A 228 7.22 -1.23 2.28
C LEU A 228 6.77 -1.07 3.73
N LYS A 229 7.64 -1.34 4.71
CA LYS A 229 7.32 -1.16 6.14
C LYS A 229 6.90 0.27 6.49
N PHE A 230 7.41 1.26 5.76
CA PHE A 230 7.10 2.68 5.99
C PHE A 230 5.95 3.20 5.13
N TYR A 231 5.78 2.65 3.92
CA TYR A 231 4.76 3.13 2.98
C TYR A 231 3.43 2.39 3.07
N SER A 232 3.41 1.17 3.63
CA SER A 232 2.17 0.41 3.82
C SER A 232 1.32 0.99 4.93
N SER A 233 0.02 1.16 4.68
CA SER A 233 -0.98 1.53 5.68
C SER A 233 -1.45 0.32 6.48
N VAL A 234 -1.42 -0.87 5.88
CA VAL A 234 -1.76 -2.15 6.50
C VAL A 234 -0.65 -3.15 6.20
N ARG A 235 -0.29 -3.94 7.20
CA ARG A 235 0.64 -5.07 7.08
C ARG A 235 0.02 -6.29 7.72
N LEU A 236 -0.10 -7.37 6.95
CA LEU A 236 -0.64 -8.67 7.38
C LEU A 236 0.47 -9.71 7.34
N ASP A 237 0.65 -10.44 8.46
CA ASP A 237 1.60 -11.52 8.64
C ASP A 237 0.86 -12.87 8.60
#